data_307a556aeabc59dbae99f946b420375a
#
_entry.id   307a556aeabc59dbae99f946b420375a
#
_cell.length_a   1.000
_cell.length_b   1.000
_cell.length_c   1.000
_cell.angle_alpha   90.00
_cell.angle_beta   90.00
_cell.angle_gamma   90.00
#
_symmetry.space_group_name_H-M   'P 1'
#
loop_
_entity.id
_entity.type
_entity.pdbx_description
1 polymer ?
#
loop_
_entity_poly.entity_id
_entity_poly.type
_entity_poly.pdbx_seq_one_letter_code
_entity_poly.pdbx_strand_id
1 'polypeptide(L)'
;STKAFVAQTTALMLVTLLLGRQRELDPAVEAEIVQHLHKLPETVSELLKLDGPIETLAQQFAHKEHALYLGRGSFYPIAMEGALKLKELSYIHAEGYAAGELKHGPLALVDENMPVICALPDDPLLEKVLSNLQEVRARGGELFLFSDKTIKIDLDKYQDLKLDDICA
;
A
#
# COMPACT_ATOMS: atom_id res chain seq x y z
N SER A 1 -0.37 -1.09 -17.70
CA SER A 1 -1.11 -0.75 -16.52
C SER A 1 -1.03 -1.85 -15.45
N THR A 2 -1.94 -1.95 -14.51
CA THR A 2 -1.90 -2.85 -13.34
C THR A 2 -1.64 -4.32 -13.70
N LYS A 3 -2.28 -4.83 -14.76
CA LYS A 3 -2.03 -6.19 -15.27
C LYS A 3 -0.57 -6.40 -15.66
N ALA A 4 0.05 -5.43 -16.33
CA ALA A 4 1.45 -5.50 -16.72
C ALA A 4 2.37 -5.49 -15.48
N PHE A 5 2.07 -4.66 -14.48
CA PHE A 5 2.81 -4.60 -13.23
C PHE A 5 2.81 -5.97 -12.51
N VAL A 6 1.64 -6.58 -12.32
CA VAL A 6 1.52 -7.90 -11.68
C VAL A 6 2.29 -8.96 -12.47
N ALA A 7 2.14 -8.98 -13.81
CA ALA A 7 2.84 -9.95 -14.65
C ALA A 7 4.36 -9.79 -14.60
N GLN A 8 4.87 -8.56 -14.62
CA GLN A 8 6.31 -8.27 -14.53
C GLN A 8 6.86 -8.66 -13.16
N THR A 9 6.16 -8.31 -12.08
CA THR A 9 6.58 -8.68 -10.72
C THR A 9 6.62 -10.19 -10.54
N THR A 10 5.60 -10.90 -11.07
CA THR A 10 5.58 -12.38 -11.05
C THR A 10 6.75 -12.96 -11.84
N ALA A 11 7.04 -12.43 -13.03
CA ALA A 11 8.17 -12.90 -13.83
C ALA A 11 9.51 -12.67 -13.12
N LEU A 12 9.70 -11.50 -12.49
CA LEU A 12 10.90 -11.22 -11.69
C LEU A 12 11.02 -12.15 -10.49
N MET A 13 9.93 -12.51 -9.84
CA MET A 13 9.92 -13.48 -8.74
C MET A 13 10.36 -14.87 -9.23
N LEU A 14 9.89 -15.32 -10.40
CA LEU A 14 10.35 -16.59 -11.00
C LEU A 14 11.85 -16.56 -11.32
N VAL A 15 12.37 -15.44 -11.84
CA VAL A 15 13.82 -15.27 -12.07
C VAL A 15 14.57 -15.32 -10.74
N THR A 16 14.06 -14.67 -9.70
CA THR A 16 14.66 -14.70 -8.35
C THR A 16 14.74 -16.11 -7.80
N LEU A 17 13.69 -16.92 -7.95
CA LEU A 17 13.70 -18.34 -7.55
C LEU A 17 14.74 -19.15 -8.33
N LEU A 18 14.84 -18.96 -9.65
CA LEU A 18 15.84 -19.65 -10.48
C LEU A 18 17.27 -19.32 -10.06
N LEU A 19 17.55 -18.04 -9.79
CA LEU A 19 18.85 -17.60 -9.29
C LEU A 19 19.11 -18.09 -7.87
N GLY A 20 18.08 -18.09 -7.03
CA GLY A 20 18.15 -18.58 -5.65
C GLY A 20 18.54 -20.07 -5.60
N ARG A 21 17.96 -20.91 -6.46
CA ARG A 21 18.35 -22.33 -6.59
C ARG A 21 19.83 -22.51 -6.90
N GLN A 22 20.39 -21.65 -7.74
CA GLN A 22 21.83 -21.68 -8.05
C GLN A 22 22.72 -21.20 -6.90
N ARG A 23 22.13 -20.56 -5.90
CA ARG A 23 22.76 -19.97 -4.72
C ARG A 23 22.35 -20.66 -3.43
N GLU A 24 21.93 -21.92 -3.51
CA GLU A 24 21.56 -22.75 -2.36
C GLU A 24 20.41 -22.17 -1.51
N LEU A 25 19.41 -21.56 -2.17
CA LEU A 25 18.18 -21.13 -1.50
C LEU A 25 17.57 -22.30 -0.73
N ASP A 26 17.17 -22.06 0.53
CA ASP A 26 16.51 -23.06 1.35
C ASP A 26 15.27 -23.60 0.61
N PRO A 27 15.17 -24.91 0.41
CA PRO A 27 14.02 -25.54 -0.27
C PRO A 27 12.69 -25.24 0.42
N ALA A 28 12.67 -25.01 1.74
CA ALA A 28 11.46 -24.66 2.46
C ALA A 28 10.97 -23.26 2.08
N VAL A 29 11.87 -22.28 1.99
CA VAL A 29 11.57 -20.92 1.55
C VAL A 29 11.11 -20.91 0.09
N GLU A 30 11.78 -21.71 -0.77
CA GLU A 30 11.34 -21.85 -2.16
C GLU A 30 9.91 -22.40 -2.25
N ALA A 31 9.62 -23.47 -1.53
CA ALA A 31 8.29 -24.11 -1.53
C ALA A 31 7.21 -23.13 -1.05
N GLU A 32 7.49 -22.34 -0.03
CA GLU A 32 6.57 -21.29 0.48
C GLU A 32 6.27 -20.23 -0.60
N ILE A 33 7.29 -19.70 -1.26
CA ILE A 33 7.10 -18.71 -2.32
C ILE A 33 6.28 -19.29 -3.49
N VAL A 34 6.60 -20.52 -3.91
CA VAL A 34 5.85 -21.21 -4.98
C VAL A 34 4.39 -21.41 -4.58
N GLN A 35 4.12 -21.77 -3.32
CA GLN A 35 2.75 -21.92 -2.83
C GLN A 35 1.99 -20.58 -2.88
N HIS A 36 2.62 -19.47 -2.49
CA HIS A 36 2.02 -18.13 -2.58
C HIS A 36 1.75 -17.72 -4.03
N LEU A 37 2.67 -18.03 -4.96
CA LEU A 37 2.44 -17.77 -6.39
C LEU A 37 1.26 -18.56 -6.95
N HIS A 38 1.06 -19.80 -6.51
CA HIS A 38 -0.11 -20.61 -6.92
C HIS A 38 -1.43 -20.05 -6.37
N LYS A 39 -1.42 -19.44 -5.19
CA LYS A 39 -2.59 -18.78 -4.58
C LYS A 39 -2.91 -17.40 -5.14
N LEU A 40 -1.95 -16.77 -5.82
CA LEU A 40 -2.08 -15.38 -6.31
C LEU A 40 -3.36 -15.16 -7.14
N PRO A 41 -3.78 -16.04 -8.09
CA PRO A 41 -5.01 -15.82 -8.86
C PRO A 41 -6.26 -15.78 -7.97
N GLU A 42 -6.32 -16.62 -6.93
CA GLU A 42 -7.43 -16.63 -5.97
C GLU A 42 -7.45 -15.35 -5.16
N THR A 43 -6.29 -14.94 -4.63
CA THR A 43 -6.14 -13.69 -3.88
C THR A 43 -6.57 -12.48 -4.71
N VAL A 44 -6.16 -12.40 -5.97
CA VAL A 44 -6.58 -11.33 -6.88
C VAL A 44 -8.09 -11.36 -7.11
N SER A 45 -8.69 -12.55 -7.25
CA SER A 45 -10.14 -12.68 -7.42
C SER A 45 -10.92 -12.19 -6.20
N GLU A 46 -10.39 -12.41 -4.98
CA GLU A 46 -11.00 -11.88 -3.76
C GLU A 46 -10.87 -10.35 -3.69
N LEU A 47 -9.70 -9.80 -4.04
CA LEU A 47 -9.49 -8.35 -4.08
C LEU A 47 -10.43 -7.64 -5.07
N LEU A 48 -10.75 -8.26 -6.20
CA LEU A 48 -11.68 -7.69 -7.18
C LEU A 48 -13.12 -7.55 -6.65
N LYS A 49 -13.48 -8.23 -5.56
CA LYS A 49 -14.77 -8.06 -4.89
C LYS A 49 -14.88 -6.73 -4.14
N LEU A 50 -13.76 -6.04 -3.93
CA LEU A 50 -13.71 -4.71 -3.32
C LEU A 50 -14.06 -3.57 -4.29
N ASP A 51 -14.42 -3.87 -5.53
CA ASP A 51 -14.70 -2.87 -6.56
C ASP A 51 -15.74 -1.84 -6.10
N GLY A 52 -16.87 -2.29 -5.55
CA GLY A 52 -17.92 -1.40 -5.04
C GLY A 52 -17.49 -0.49 -3.89
N PRO A 53 -16.88 -1.02 -2.79
CA PRO A 53 -16.31 -0.20 -1.74
C PRO A 53 -15.26 0.80 -2.26
N ILE A 54 -14.38 0.38 -3.18
CA ILE A 54 -13.35 1.25 -3.77
C ILE A 54 -14.00 2.33 -4.65
N GLU A 55 -15.04 2.01 -5.41
CA GLU A 55 -15.79 3.01 -6.20
C GLU A 55 -16.37 4.09 -5.28
N THR A 56 -16.99 3.69 -4.17
CA THR A 56 -17.52 4.64 -3.17
C THR A 56 -16.41 5.53 -2.60
N LEU A 57 -15.27 4.94 -2.27
CA LEU A 57 -14.08 5.67 -1.81
C LEU A 57 -13.55 6.64 -2.87
N ALA A 58 -13.48 6.21 -4.13
CA ALA A 58 -12.98 7.01 -5.24
C ALA A 58 -13.78 8.30 -5.47
N GLN A 59 -15.08 8.31 -5.11
CA GLN A 59 -15.90 9.52 -5.19
C GLN A 59 -15.38 10.66 -4.30
N GLN A 60 -14.70 10.34 -3.18
CA GLN A 60 -14.09 11.32 -2.29
C GLN A 60 -12.88 12.01 -2.94
N PHE A 61 -12.30 11.39 -3.96
CA PHE A 61 -11.17 11.94 -4.72
C PHE A 61 -11.59 12.85 -5.88
N ALA A 62 -12.87 12.89 -6.25
CA ALA A 62 -13.35 13.58 -7.46
C ALA A 62 -13.00 15.07 -7.52
N HIS A 63 -12.76 15.71 -6.38
CA HIS A 63 -12.44 17.13 -6.26
C HIS A 63 -11.06 17.40 -5.67
N LYS A 64 -10.23 16.35 -5.52
CA LYS A 64 -8.87 16.49 -4.99
C LYS A 64 -7.91 16.77 -6.15
N GLU A 65 -6.97 17.67 -5.93
CA GLU A 65 -5.94 18.04 -6.92
C GLU A 65 -4.62 17.28 -6.66
N HIS A 66 -4.40 16.88 -5.41
CA HIS A 66 -3.19 16.22 -4.95
C HIS A 66 -3.50 14.97 -4.12
N ALA A 67 -2.57 14.04 -4.09
CA ALA A 67 -2.62 12.87 -3.22
C ALA A 67 -1.21 12.38 -2.86
N LEU A 68 -1.02 11.87 -1.66
CA LEU A 68 0.21 11.19 -1.25
C LEU A 68 -0.04 9.69 -1.07
N TYR A 69 0.91 8.90 -1.54
CA TYR A 69 0.96 7.47 -1.28
C TYR A 69 2.14 7.17 -0.37
N LEU A 70 1.89 6.51 0.74
CA LEU A 70 2.93 6.15 1.70
C LEU A 70 3.15 4.65 1.72
N GLY A 71 4.41 4.25 1.69
CA GLY A 71 4.82 2.87 1.88
C GLY A 71 6.13 2.79 2.65
N ARG A 72 6.36 1.68 3.33
CA ARG A 72 7.60 1.43 4.06
C ARG A 72 8.20 0.09 3.66
N GLY A 73 9.54 0.00 3.59
CA GLY A 73 10.21 -1.21 3.14
C GLY A 73 9.76 -1.64 1.75
N SER A 74 9.32 -2.88 1.59
CA SER A 74 8.82 -3.44 0.32
C SER A 74 7.53 -2.79 -0.19
N PHE A 75 6.81 -2.08 0.66
CA PHE A 75 5.58 -1.37 0.28
C PHE A 75 5.83 0.03 -0.31
N TYR A 76 7.06 0.55 -0.23
CA TYR A 76 7.37 1.82 -0.88
C TYR A 76 7.25 1.75 -2.41
N PRO A 77 7.81 0.75 -3.12
CA PRO A 77 7.55 0.58 -4.56
C PRO A 77 6.07 0.41 -4.90
N ILE A 78 5.27 -0.21 -4.03
CA ILE A 78 3.81 -0.33 -4.23
C ILE A 78 3.13 1.04 -4.13
N ALA A 79 3.52 1.86 -3.17
CA ALA A 79 3.03 3.24 -3.04
C ALA A 79 3.37 4.07 -4.30
N MET A 80 4.57 3.92 -4.84
CA MET A 80 4.97 4.58 -6.09
C MET A 80 4.11 4.14 -7.28
N GLU A 81 3.82 2.84 -7.42
CA GLU A 81 2.96 2.31 -8.48
C GLU A 81 1.51 2.81 -8.31
N GLY A 82 0.99 2.83 -7.08
CA GLY A 82 -0.35 3.38 -6.80
C GLY A 82 -0.45 4.86 -7.20
N ALA A 83 0.52 5.68 -6.82
CA ALA A 83 0.60 7.08 -7.20
C ALA A 83 0.68 7.25 -8.72
N LEU A 84 1.47 6.41 -9.41
CA LEU A 84 1.56 6.41 -10.87
C LEU A 84 0.19 6.09 -11.50
N LYS A 85 -0.51 5.08 -11.01
CA LYS A 85 -1.84 4.70 -11.56
C LYS A 85 -2.86 5.80 -11.34
N LEU A 86 -2.87 6.45 -10.18
CA LEU A 86 -3.79 7.57 -9.93
C LEU A 86 -3.52 8.72 -10.92
N LYS A 87 -2.25 9.10 -11.14
CA LYS A 87 -1.87 10.13 -12.12
C LYS A 87 -2.32 9.80 -13.53
N GLU A 88 -2.09 8.55 -13.97
CA GLU A 88 -2.41 8.13 -15.33
C GLU A 88 -3.92 8.12 -15.62
N LEU A 89 -4.75 7.81 -14.63
CA LEU A 89 -6.18 7.59 -14.81
C LEU A 89 -7.03 8.83 -14.51
N SER A 90 -6.62 9.64 -13.51
CA SER A 90 -7.43 10.75 -13.00
C SER A 90 -6.83 12.13 -13.27
N TYR A 91 -5.54 12.21 -13.66
CA TYR A 91 -4.77 13.44 -13.75
C TYR A 91 -4.55 14.17 -12.41
N ILE A 92 -4.93 13.56 -11.28
CA ILE A 92 -4.59 14.05 -9.94
C ILE A 92 -3.07 13.95 -9.77
N HIS A 93 -2.45 15.01 -9.26
CA HIS A 93 -1.03 14.99 -8.94
C HIS A 93 -0.80 14.10 -7.72
N ALA A 94 -0.26 12.92 -7.94
CA ALA A 94 -0.03 11.93 -6.89
C ALA A 94 1.45 11.54 -6.81
N GLU A 95 1.99 11.45 -5.60
CA GLU A 95 3.38 11.06 -5.37
C GLU A 95 3.49 9.97 -4.30
N GLY A 96 4.42 9.02 -4.55
CA GLY A 96 4.74 7.96 -3.60
C GLY A 96 6.00 8.31 -2.79
N TYR A 97 5.90 8.25 -1.46
CA TYR A 97 6.99 8.51 -0.55
C TYR A 97 7.27 7.34 0.39
N ALA A 98 8.52 7.16 0.74
CA ALA A 98 8.87 6.30 1.85
C ALA A 98 8.37 6.92 3.15
N ALA A 99 7.54 6.19 3.92
CA ALA A 99 6.91 6.73 5.13
C ALA A 99 7.94 7.26 6.15
N GLY A 100 9.13 6.65 6.20
CA GLY A 100 10.23 7.13 7.05
C GLY A 100 10.79 8.49 6.66
N GLU A 101 10.63 8.90 5.39
CA GLU A 101 11.14 10.17 4.86
C GLU A 101 10.10 11.30 4.92
N LEU A 102 8.91 11.02 5.45
CA LEU A 102 7.80 11.96 5.49
C LEU A 102 8.19 13.31 6.15
N LYS A 103 9.00 13.25 7.20
CA LYS A 103 9.47 14.43 7.95
C LYS A 103 10.47 15.31 7.20
N HIS A 104 11.08 14.79 6.14
CA HIS A 104 12.13 15.47 5.39
C HIS A 104 11.60 16.33 4.23
N GLY A 105 10.33 16.72 4.31
CA GLY A 105 9.70 17.63 3.32
C GLY A 105 8.22 17.32 3.08
N PRO A 106 7.84 16.11 2.66
CA PRO A 106 6.48 15.79 2.24
C PRO A 106 5.40 16.12 3.29
N LEU A 107 5.72 15.97 4.57
CA LEU A 107 4.81 16.31 5.67
C LEU A 107 4.37 17.78 5.66
N ALA A 108 5.17 18.68 5.09
CA ALA A 108 4.82 20.09 4.96
C ALA A 108 3.67 20.35 3.97
N LEU A 109 3.44 19.41 3.04
CA LEU A 109 2.36 19.47 2.04
C LEU A 109 1.03 18.94 2.57
N VAL A 110 1.05 18.27 3.73
CA VAL A 110 -0.16 17.66 4.29
C VAL A 110 -1.04 18.70 4.95
N ASP A 111 -2.26 18.77 4.49
CA ASP A 111 -3.37 19.57 5.04
C ASP A 111 -4.69 18.77 4.94
N GLU A 112 -5.81 19.40 5.28
CA GLU A 112 -7.15 18.82 5.24
C GLU A 112 -7.66 18.46 3.83
N ASN A 113 -7.01 18.96 2.78
CA ASN A 113 -7.35 18.68 1.38
C ASN A 113 -6.46 17.61 0.78
N MET A 114 -5.44 17.16 1.50
CA MET A 114 -4.48 16.17 1.04
C MET A 114 -4.89 14.75 1.48
N PRO A 115 -5.46 13.93 0.59
CA PRO A 115 -5.64 12.52 0.87
C PRO A 115 -4.30 11.80 0.89
N VAL A 116 -4.12 10.97 1.91
CA VAL A 116 -2.92 10.17 2.10
C VAL A 116 -3.30 8.68 2.11
N ILE A 117 -2.85 7.96 1.12
CA ILE A 117 -3.14 6.55 0.93
C ILE A 117 -1.96 5.72 1.43
N CYS A 118 -2.22 4.70 2.23
CA CYS A 118 -1.19 3.82 2.76
C CYS A 118 -1.64 2.36 2.78
N ALA A 119 -0.77 1.47 2.27
CA ALA A 119 -0.93 0.03 2.46
C ALA A 119 -0.19 -0.40 3.73
N LEU A 120 -0.91 -1.09 4.63
CA LEU A 120 -0.43 -1.56 5.92
C LEU A 120 -0.24 -3.07 5.89
N PRO A 121 1.00 -3.57 5.73
CA PRO A 121 1.27 -5.00 5.88
C PRO A 121 1.32 -5.39 7.37
N ASP A 122 0.98 -6.64 7.66
CA ASP A 122 1.26 -7.24 8.96
C ASP A 122 2.73 -7.68 9.03
N ASP A 123 3.61 -6.71 9.27
CA ASP A 123 5.06 -6.90 9.33
C ASP A 123 5.70 -6.14 10.51
N PRO A 124 6.99 -6.37 10.81
CA PRO A 124 7.69 -5.69 11.90
C PRO A 124 7.77 -4.16 11.77
N LEU A 125 7.42 -3.59 10.62
CA LEU A 125 7.43 -2.15 10.37
C LEU A 125 6.07 -1.48 10.62
N LEU A 126 5.01 -2.25 10.87
CA LEU A 126 3.65 -1.74 11.08
C LEU A 126 3.60 -0.60 12.10
N GLU A 127 4.15 -0.80 13.29
CA GLU A 127 4.17 0.22 14.36
C GLU A 127 4.85 1.52 13.91
N LYS A 128 5.89 1.42 13.09
CA LYS A 128 6.59 2.60 12.56
C LYS A 128 5.76 3.33 11.51
N VAL A 129 5.01 2.59 10.70
CA VAL A 129 4.08 3.18 9.72
C VAL A 129 2.96 3.89 10.46
N LEU A 130 2.33 3.25 11.45
CA LEU A 130 1.27 3.84 12.26
C LEU A 130 1.72 5.14 12.93
N SER A 131 2.96 5.18 13.47
CA SER A 131 3.54 6.42 14.00
C SER A 131 3.65 7.54 12.95
N ASN A 132 4.03 7.22 11.71
CA ASN A 132 4.07 8.20 10.63
C ASN A 132 2.65 8.70 10.26
N LEU A 133 1.65 7.80 10.28
CA LEU A 133 0.26 8.17 9.99
C LEU A 133 -0.34 9.10 11.06
N GLN A 134 0.07 8.94 12.33
CA GLN A 134 -0.31 9.89 13.39
C GLN A 134 0.20 11.31 13.09
N GLU A 135 1.38 11.44 12.52
CA GLU A 135 1.93 12.74 12.12
C GLU A 135 1.15 13.39 10.98
N VAL A 136 0.72 12.58 10.00
CA VAL A 136 -0.18 13.01 8.93
C VAL A 136 -1.49 13.52 9.53
N ARG A 137 -2.07 12.74 10.44
CA ARG A 137 -3.33 13.07 11.08
C ARG A 137 -3.25 14.36 11.93
N ALA A 138 -2.15 14.53 12.67
CA ALA A 138 -1.89 15.73 13.47
C ALA A 138 -1.84 17.02 12.63
N ARG A 139 -1.62 16.89 11.31
CA ARG A 139 -1.66 18.01 10.35
C ARG A 139 -3.00 18.15 9.61
N GLY A 140 -3.98 17.34 9.98
CA GLY A 140 -5.30 17.37 9.36
C GLY A 140 -5.43 16.50 8.10
N GLY A 141 -4.38 15.77 7.70
CA GLY A 141 -4.41 14.92 6.52
C GLY A 141 -5.50 13.85 6.60
N GLU A 142 -6.16 13.60 5.49
CA GLU A 142 -7.19 12.59 5.33
C GLU A 142 -6.54 11.25 5.01
N LEU A 143 -6.75 10.22 5.85
CA LEU A 143 -6.08 8.93 5.74
C LEU A 143 -6.98 7.87 5.11
N PHE A 144 -6.45 7.17 4.10
CA PHE A 144 -7.06 6.03 3.42
C PHE A 144 -6.15 4.82 3.56
N LEU A 145 -6.56 3.86 4.38
CA LEU A 145 -5.72 2.73 4.78
C LEU A 145 -6.22 1.43 4.17
N PHE A 146 -5.32 0.72 3.53
CA PHE A 146 -5.54 -0.63 3.03
C PHE A 146 -4.77 -1.61 3.92
N SER A 147 -5.47 -2.42 4.69
CA SER A 147 -4.86 -3.33 5.66
C SER A 147 -5.36 -4.76 5.49
N ASP A 148 -4.57 -5.72 5.96
CA ASP A 148 -5.01 -7.09 6.13
C ASP A 148 -6.04 -7.18 7.28
N LYS A 149 -7.04 -8.06 7.14
CA LYS A 149 -8.08 -8.32 8.17
C LYS A 149 -7.50 -8.81 9.51
N THR A 150 -6.30 -9.36 9.49
CA THR A 150 -5.60 -9.86 10.68
C THR A 150 -5.00 -8.74 11.52
N ILE A 151 -4.79 -7.56 10.93
CA ILE A 151 -4.20 -6.42 11.62
C ILE A 151 -5.23 -5.85 12.61
N LYS A 152 -4.92 -6.01 13.89
CA LYS A 152 -5.65 -5.33 14.95
C LYS A 152 -4.92 -4.03 15.28
N ILE A 153 -5.46 -2.92 14.80
CA ILE A 153 -4.98 -1.61 15.19
C ILE A 153 -5.57 -1.29 16.57
N ASP A 154 -4.71 -1.05 17.54
CA ASP A 154 -5.13 -0.58 18.85
C ASP A 154 -5.63 0.87 18.72
N LEU A 155 -6.94 1.00 18.51
CA LEU A 155 -7.59 2.29 18.33
C LEU A 155 -7.44 3.21 19.54
N ASP A 156 -7.26 2.65 20.75
CA ASP A 156 -7.02 3.46 21.95
C ASP A 156 -5.64 4.12 21.91
N LYS A 157 -4.65 3.44 21.34
CA LYS A 157 -3.31 3.98 21.11
C LYS A 157 -3.25 4.97 19.93
N TYR A 158 -4.17 4.81 18.97
CA TYR A 158 -4.23 5.57 17.73
C TYR A 158 -5.59 6.24 17.55
N GLN A 159 -6.15 6.83 18.64
CA GLN A 159 -7.52 7.39 18.75
C GLN A 159 -7.91 8.38 17.63
N ASP A 160 -6.91 8.98 16.98
CA ASP A 160 -7.14 9.96 15.92
C ASP A 160 -7.22 9.35 14.52
N LEU A 161 -6.98 8.03 14.37
CA LEU A 161 -7.11 7.35 13.08
C LEU A 161 -8.56 6.92 12.89
N LYS A 162 -9.32 7.66 12.10
CA LYS A 162 -10.58 7.16 11.55
C LYS A 162 -10.23 6.18 10.44
N LEU A 163 -10.46 4.90 10.72
CA LEU A 163 -10.30 3.82 9.77
C LEU A 163 -11.63 3.65 9.05
N ASP A 164 -11.74 4.18 7.85
CA ASP A 164 -12.69 3.66 6.88
C ASP A 164 -12.02 2.39 6.32
N ASP A 165 -12.21 1.27 7.04
CA ASP A 165 -11.55 0.00 6.76
C ASP A 165 -12.06 -0.57 5.45
N ILE A 166 -11.24 -0.48 4.41
CA ILE A 166 -11.35 -1.41 3.29
C ILE A 166 -10.42 -2.58 3.62
N CYS A 167 -10.95 -3.55 4.36
CA CYS A 167 -10.28 -4.80 4.64
C CYS A 167 -10.43 -5.76 3.45
N ALA A 168 -9.30 -6.16 2.87
CA ALA A 168 -9.24 -7.23 1.88
C ALA A 168 -9.00 -8.59 2.56
#